data_4525b3b88ca95e0c1ad7923a1eafe40d
#
_entry.id   4525b3b88ca95e0c1ad7923a1eafe40d
#
_cell.length_a   1.000
_cell.length_b   1.000
_cell.length_c   1.000
_cell.angle_alpha   90.00
_cell.angle_beta   90.00
_cell.angle_gamma   90.00
#
_symmetry.space_group_name_H-M   'P 1'
#
loop_
_entity.id
_entity.type
_entity.pdbx_description
1 polymer ?
#
loop_
_entity_poly.entity_id
_entity_poly.type
_entity_poly.pdbx_seq_one_letter_code
_entity_poly.pdbx_strand_id
1 'polypeptide(L)'
;MSGPVLTTNLPGFPRHQGKVRDIYDLGDHLLLVASDRMSAFDVVMNEPIPDKGRILTTLSAFWFRHLADVVPNHVVSLSVADFPPALHPYQEMLAGRTMLVRKCRPLPVECIVRGYLSGSGWAEYKQTGAIGGLKLPPGLVESQQLPEPVFTPSTKAELGVHDENISFDRMTATLGADLAAQVREISLTLYRRALAWAEPRGIIIAD
;
A
#
# COMPACT_ATOMS: atom_id res chain seq x y z
N MET A 1 10.78 14.87 23.37
CA MET A 1 10.20 14.30 22.14
C MET A 1 11.08 14.73 20.98
N SER A 2 11.65 13.81 20.23
CA SER A 2 12.39 14.13 19.01
C SER A 2 11.45 14.79 18.00
N GLY A 3 11.92 15.79 17.27
CA GLY A 3 11.13 16.48 16.23
C GLY A 3 10.70 15.52 15.10
N PRO A 4 9.85 15.98 14.14
CA PRO A 4 9.39 15.18 13.04
C PRO A 4 10.56 14.70 12.15
N VAL A 5 10.49 13.47 11.65
CA VAL A 5 11.52 12.87 10.80
C VAL A 5 11.13 13.06 9.33
N LEU A 6 11.79 14.02 8.68
CA LEU A 6 11.58 14.31 7.24
C LEU A 6 12.45 13.43 6.34
N THR A 7 13.67 13.17 6.75
CA THR A 7 14.62 12.33 6.00
C THR A 7 15.49 11.57 6.97
N THR A 8 15.98 10.42 6.53
CA THR A 8 16.91 9.61 7.31
C THR A 8 18.23 9.48 6.58
N ASN A 9 19.30 9.29 7.32
CA ASN A 9 20.62 8.99 6.79
C ASN A 9 21.24 7.87 7.61
N LEU A 10 21.48 6.72 6.94
CA LEU A 10 22.14 5.55 7.52
C LEU A 10 23.40 5.30 6.70
N PRO A 11 24.58 5.81 7.14
CA PRO A 11 25.83 5.65 6.43
C PRO A 11 26.17 4.18 6.19
N GLY A 12 26.68 3.89 4.98
CA GLY A 12 27.05 2.54 4.57
C GLY A 12 25.90 1.72 3.94
N PHE A 13 24.67 2.23 3.92
CA PHE A 13 23.53 1.56 3.29
C PHE A 13 22.99 2.37 2.10
N PRO A 14 22.91 1.79 0.89
CA PRO A 14 22.28 2.44 -0.25
C PRO A 14 20.83 2.80 0.06
N ARG A 15 20.47 4.06 -0.20
CA ARG A 15 19.13 4.60 0.06
C ARG A 15 18.40 4.95 -1.22
N HIS A 16 17.16 4.49 -1.32
CA HIS A 16 16.16 5.02 -2.25
C HIS A 16 15.15 5.85 -1.46
N GLN A 17 14.97 7.12 -1.84
CA GLN A 17 14.00 8.01 -1.21
C GLN A 17 12.71 8.04 -2.03
N GLY A 18 11.63 7.49 -1.46
CA GLY A 18 10.27 7.65 -1.98
C GLY A 18 9.60 8.94 -1.48
N LYS A 19 8.37 9.20 -1.93
CA LYS A 19 7.60 10.39 -1.53
C LYS A 19 7.47 10.52 0.00
N VAL A 20 7.19 9.41 0.70
CA VAL A 20 6.91 9.39 2.15
C VAL A 20 7.69 8.31 2.91
N ARG A 21 8.59 7.60 2.27
CA ARG A 21 9.43 6.54 2.86
C ARG A 21 10.86 6.64 2.36
N ASP A 22 11.80 6.28 3.23
CA ASP A 22 13.17 6.01 2.86
C ASP A 22 13.38 4.49 2.89
N ILE A 23 13.96 3.93 1.85
CA ILE A 23 14.18 2.49 1.69
C ILE A 23 15.68 2.25 1.60
N TYR A 24 16.21 1.43 2.51
CA TYR A 24 17.61 1.04 2.51
C TYR A 24 17.76 -0.41 2.06
N ASP A 25 18.72 -0.64 1.17
CA ASP A 25 19.07 -1.98 0.71
C ASP A 25 20.13 -2.59 1.65
N LEU A 26 19.76 -3.70 2.28
CA LEU A 26 20.62 -4.46 3.19
C LEU A 26 21.08 -5.80 2.58
N GLY A 27 21.01 -5.95 1.24
CA GLY A 27 21.29 -7.20 0.55
C GLY A 27 20.02 -8.06 0.39
N ASP A 28 19.85 -9.07 1.24
CA ASP A 28 18.67 -9.95 1.20
C ASP A 28 17.40 -9.33 1.82
N HIS A 29 17.57 -8.22 2.53
CA HIS A 29 16.51 -7.50 3.22
C HIS A 29 16.44 -6.05 2.75
N LEU A 30 15.27 -5.44 2.97
CA LEU A 30 15.09 -3.99 2.89
C LEU A 30 14.72 -3.47 4.28
N LEU A 31 15.19 -2.26 4.57
CA LEU A 31 14.74 -1.50 5.73
C LEU A 31 13.81 -0.39 5.22
N LEU A 32 12.52 -0.51 5.53
CA LEU A 32 11.49 0.47 5.14
C LEU A 32 11.29 1.45 6.29
N VAL A 33 11.71 2.70 6.11
CA VAL A 33 11.56 3.75 7.12
C VAL A 33 10.45 4.71 6.71
N ALA A 34 9.35 4.72 7.42
CA ALA A 34 8.26 5.67 7.22
C ALA A 34 8.63 7.02 7.81
N SER A 35 8.69 8.04 6.94
CA SER A 35 8.94 9.42 7.35
C SER A 35 7.65 10.12 7.75
N ASP A 36 7.79 11.31 8.31
CA ASP A 36 6.67 12.20 8.63
C ASP A 36 6.29 13.13 7.47
N ARG A 37 6.94 12.94 6.29
CA ARG A 37 6.55 13.63 5.05
C ARG A 37 5.12 13.30 4.66
N MET A 38 4.40 14.27 4.15
CA MET A 38 3.10 14.10 3.51
C MET A 38 3.22 14.33 2.01
N SER A 39 2.48 13.57 1.22
CA SER A 39 2.33 13.77 -0.22
C SER A 39 0.85 13.79 -0.56
N ALA A 40 0.45 14.75 -1.38
CA ALA A 40 -0.89 14.85 -1.96
C ALA A 40 -0.77 15.29 -3.41
N PHE A 41 -1.57 14.71 -4.30
CA PHE A 41 -1.53 14.96 -5.75
C PHE A 41 -0.12 14.88 -6.34
N ASP A 42 0.65 13.86 -5.91
CA ASP A 42 2.03 13.61 -6.29
C ASP A 42 3.06 14.67 -5.84
N VAL A 43 2.64 15.67 -5.11
CA VAL A 43 3.51 16.71 -4.52
C VAL A 43 3.84 16.35 -3.08
N VAL A 44 5.13 16.35 -2.73
CA VAL A 44 5.58 16.23 -1.34
C VAL A 44 5.44 17.59 -0.68
N MET A 45 4.66 17.65 0.40
CA MET A 45 4.43 18.90 1.17
C MET A 45 5.67 19.29 1.97
N ASN A 46 5.85 20.59 2.18
CA ASN A 46 6.97 21.10 2.95
C ASN A 46 6.82 20.83 4.47
N GLU A 47 5.58 20.88 4.96
CA GLU A 47 5.28 20.68 6.38
C GLU A 47 5.09 19.19 6.67
N PRO A 48 5.80 18.62 7.66
CA PRO A 48 5.59 17.25 8.11
C PRO A 48 4.37 17.15 9.02
N ILE A 49 3.81 15.94 9.08
CA ILE A 49 2.84 15.57 10.12
C ILE A 49 3.60 14.79 11.20
N PRO A 50 3.80 15.36 12.39
CA PRO A 50 4.53 14.67 13.47
C PRO A 50 3.97 13.29 13.76
N ASP A 51 4.85 12.30 13.95
CA ASP A 51 4.53 10.89 14.24
C ASP A 51 3.73 10.14 13.17
N LYS A 52 3.45 10.75 12.00
CA LYS A 52 2.76 10.08 10.88
C LYS A 52 3.43 8.75 10.52
N GLY A 53 4.75 8.73 10.43
CA GLY A 53 5.51 7.51 10.12
C GLY A 53 5.32 6.41 11.16
N ARG A 54 5.26 6.76 12.44
CA ARG A 54 5.02 5.81 13.53
C ARG A 54 3.60 5.26 13.51
N ILE A 55 2.61 6.11 13.32
CA ILE A 55 1.19 5.73 13.24
C ILE A 55 0.97 4.76 12.07
N LEU A 56 1.47 5.11 10.87
CA LEU A 56 1.30 4.27 9.69
C LEU A 56 2.04 2.93 9.81
N THR A 57 3.23 2.89 10.43
CA THR A 57 3.95 1.64 10.68
C THR A 57 3.20 0.76 11.67
N THR A 58 2.66 1.33 12.73
CA THR A 58 1.85 0.60 13.72
C THR A 58 0.58 0.02 13.10
N LEU A 59 -0.11 0.82 12.29
CA LEU A 59 -1.31 0.39 11.57
C LEU A 59 -0.98 -0.74 10.57
N SER A 60 0.09 -0.61 9.79
CA SER A 60 0.53 -1.66 8.88
C SER A 60 0.88 -2.95 9.63
N ALA A 61 1.59 -2.84 10.75
CA ALA A 61 1.94 -3.99 11.59
C ALA A 61 0.70 -4.71 12.15
N PHE A 62 -0.35 -3.94 12.52
CA PHE A 62 -1.63 -4.51 12.92
C PHE A 62 -2.24 -5.33 11.78
N TRP A 63 -2.37 -4.76 10.58
CA TRP A 63 -2.97 -5.46 9.44
C TRP A 63 -2.16 -6.68 9.00
N PHE A 64 -0.83 -6.62 8.96
CA PHE A 64 0.00 -7.78 8.65
C PHE A 64 -0.20 -8.94 9.62
N ARG A 65 -0.40 -8.67 10.92
CA ARG A 65 -0.73 -9.71 11.91
C ARG A 65 -2.17 -10.19 11.79
N HIS A 66 -3.13 -9.27 11.63
CA HIS A 66 -4.55 -9.59 11.57
C HIS A 66 -4.93 -10.44 10.36
N LEU A 67 -4.20 -10.28 9.26
CA LEU A 67 -4.45 -10.95 7.98
C LEU A 67 -3.39 -12.02 7.64
N ALA A 68 -2.56 -12.42 8.61
CA ALA A 68 -1.43 -13.33 8.40
C ALA A 68 -1.84 -14.74 7.94
N ASP A 69 -3.06 -15.16 8.24
CA ASP A 69 -3.66 -16.42 7.83
C ASP A 69 -4.18 -16.42 6.38
N VAL A 70 -4.34 -15.26 5.76
CA VAL A 70 -4.80 -15.13 4.36
C VAL A 70 -3.64 -15.29 3.38
N VAL A 71 -2.52 -14.63 3.66
CA VAL A 71 -1.32 -14.68 2.80
C VAL A 71 -0.07 -14.37 3.62
N PRO A 72 1.06 -15.10 3.38
CA PRO A 72 2.33 -14.74 3.98
C PRO A 72 2.74 -13.31 3.60
N ASN A 73 3.32 -12.57 4.56
CA ASN A 73 3.84 -11.23 4.31
C ASN A 73 5.38 -11.21 4.36
N HIS A 74 5.96 -10.08 3.99
CA HIS A 74 7.41 -9.90 3.89
C HIS A 74 8.08 -9.38 5.18
N VAL A 75 7.31 -9.05 6.21
CA VAL A 75 7.85 -8.49 7.47
C VAL A 75 8.67 -9.52 8.22
N VAL A 76 9.89 -9.14 8.58
CA VAL A 76 10.81 -9.95 9.41
C VAL A 76 10.74 -9.44 10.85
N SER A 77 10.97 -8.15 11.07
CA SER A 77 10.88 -7.55 12.40
C SER A 77 10.53 -6.06 12.35
N LEU A 78 9.95 -5.59 13.45
CA LEU A 78 9.66 -4.19 13.75
C LEU A 78 10.52 -3.64 14.87
N SER A 79 11.28 -4.51 15.53
CA SER A 79 12.16 -4.17 16.64
C SER A 79 13.56 -3.85 16.16
N VAL A 80 14.07 -2.67 16.52
CA VAL A 80 15.45 -2.27 16.16
C VAL A 80 16.48 -3.23 16.76
N ALA A 81 16.17 -3.91 17.86
CA ALA A 81 17.05 -4.91 18.47
C ALA A 81 17.31 -6.11 17.56
N ASP A 82 16.38 -6.41 16.65
CA ASP A 82 16.50 -7.52 15.69
C ASP A 82 17.14 -7.08 14.35
N PHE A 83 17.44 -5.78 14.20
CA PHE A 83 18.08 -5.27 13.00
C PHE A 83 19.60 -5.54 13.04
N PRO A 84 20.29 -5.47 11.89
CA PRO A 84 21.74 -5.55 11.86
C PRO A 84 22.39 -4.60 12.89
N PRO A 85 23.44 -5.04 13.64
CA PRO A 85 24.05 -4.24 14.71
C PRO A 85 24.50 -2.84 14.31
N ALA A 86 24.88 -2.65 13.04
CA ALA A 86 25.25 -1.35 12.48
C ALA A 86 24.10 -0.31 12.52
N LEU A 87 22.85 -0.75 12.69
CA LEU A 87 21.66 0.11 12.78
C LEU A 87 21.29 0.46 14.23
N HIS A 88 21.81 -0.24 15.23
CA HIS A 88 21.47 0.00 16.64
C HIS A 88 21.80 1.42 17.13
N PRO A 89 22.89 2.09 16.68
CA PRO A 89 23.15 3.48 17.05
C PRO A 89 22.05 4.46 16.61
N TYR A 90 21.21 4.07 15.66
CA TYR A 90 20.11 4.90 15.13
C TYR A 90 18.76 4.55 15.75
N GLN A 91 18.72 3.81 16.86
CA GLN A 91 17.50 3.30 17.50
C GLN A 91 16.45 4.40 17.73
N GLU A 92 16.85 5.56 18.26
CA GLU A 92 15.91 6.65 18.55
C GLU A 92 15.16 7.12 17.29
N MET A 93 15.86 7.25 16.17
CA MET A 93 15.29 7.66 14.89
C MET A 93 14.42 6.56 14.26
N LEU A 94 14.82 5.28 14.38
CA LEU A 94 14.19 4.15 13.69
C LEU A 94 13.02 3.55 14.45
N ALA A 95 13.00 3.64 15.78
CA ALA A 95 12.00 2.98 16.61
C ALA A 95 10.57 3.40 16.26
N GLY A 96 9.71 2.40 16.08
CA GLY A 96 8.26 2.57 15.83
C GLY A 96 7.88 3.02 14.42
N ARG A 97 8.85 3.36 13.55
CA ARG A 97 8.60 3.82 12.17
C ARG A 97 9.26 2.96 11.10
N THR A 98 9.85 1.86 11.49
CA THR A 98 10.71 1.06 10.61
C THR A 98 10.29 -0.40 10.59
N MET A 99 10.38 -1.01 9.43
CA MET A 99 10.18 -2.44 9.21
C MET A 99 11.42 -3.02 8.51
N LEU A 100 11.99 -4.07 9.09
CA LEU A 100 12.90 -4.97 8.40
C LEU A 100 12.06 -5.97 7.61
N VAL A 101 12.27 -6.04 6.32
CA VAL A 101 11.46 -6.90 5.44
C VAL A 101 12.33 -7.73 4.50
N ARG A 102 11.84 -8.89 4.08
CA ARG A 102 12.45 -9.66 3.00
C ARG A 102 12.37 -8.88 1.69
N LYS A 103 13.42 -8.93 0.90
CA LYS A 103 13.45 -8.33 -0.44
C LYS A 103 12.64 -9.21 -1.39
N CYS A 104 11.55 -8.69 -1.91
CA CYS A 104 10.65 -9.37 -2.82
C CYS A 104 10.64 -8.68 -4.18
N ARG A 105 10.31 -9.44 -5.23
CA ARG A 105 10.08 -8.87 -6.56
C ARG A 105 8.66 -8.31 -6.62
N PRO A 106 8.46 -6.99 -6.81
CA PRO A 106 7.13 -6.44 -6.99
C PRO A 106 6.50 -6.90 -8.30
N LEU A 107 5.18 -7.07 -8.29
CA LEU A 107 4.42 -7.27 -9.52
C LEU A 107 4.29 -5.94 -10.27
N PRO A 108 4.23 -5.95 -11.62
CA PRO A 108 4.09 -4.72 -12.42
C PRO A 108 2.63 -4.24 -12.54
N VAL A 109 1.83 -4.52 -11.52
CA VAL A 109 0.42 -4.12 -11.43
C VAL A 109 0.10 -3.70 -10.01
N GLU A 110 -0.83 -2.77 -9.85
CA GLU A 110 -1.43 -2.43 -8.57
C GLU A 110 -2.75 -3.20 -8.40
N CYS A 111 -2.94 -3.78 -7.21
CA CYS A 111 -4.10 -4.61 -6.90
C CYS A 111 -5.10 -3.80 -6.08
N ILE A 112 -6.16 -3.34 -6.72
CA ILE A 112 -7.17 -2.49 -6.11
C ILE A 112 -8.48 -3.25 -6.00
N VAL A 113 -9.07 -3.26 -4.80
CA VAL A 113 -10.44 -3.73 -4.55
C VAL A 113 -11.30 -2.55 -4.17
N ARG A 114 -12.40 -2.36 -4.85
CA ARG A 114 -13.32 -1.24 -4.59
C ARG A 114 -14.62 -1.76 -4.01
N GLY A 115 -14.98 -1.29 -2.84
CA GLY A 115 -16.32 -1.46 -2.26
C GLY A 115 -17.22 -0.27 -2.50
N TYR A 116 -16.64 0.85 -2.94
CA TYR A 116 -17.35 2.09 -3.23
C TYR A 116 -16.88 2.67 -4.57
N LEU A 117 -17.77 3.41 -5.21
CA LEU A 117 -17.52 4.01 -6.52
C LEU A 117 -16.95 5.43 -6.35
N SER A 118 -15.64 5.56 -6.19
CA SER A 118 -14.96 6.83 -5.95
C SER A 118 -13.69 7.00 -6.81
N GLY A 119 -13.10 8.20 -6.76
CA GLY A 119 -11.81 8.49 -7.39
C GLY A 119 -11.74 8.16 -8.88
N SER A 120 -10.66 7.50 -9.31
CA SER A 120 -10.46 7.12 -10.73
C SER A 120 -11.54 6.15 -11.24
N GLY A 121 -12.07 5.28 -10.36
CA GLY A 121 -13.18 4.39 -10.70
C GLY A 121 -14.47 5.14 -11.05
N TRP A 122 -14.81 6.17 -10.27
CA TRP A 122 -15.94 7.03 -10.59
C TRP A 122 -15.73 7.82 -11.89
N ALA A 123 -14.53 8.37 -12.08
CA ALA A 123 -14.19 9.13 -13.28
C ALA A 123 -14.37 8.29 -14.57
N GLU A 124 -13.93 7.03 -14.54
CA GLU A 124 -14.09 6.10 -15.66
C GLU A 124 -15.55 5.65 -15.83
N TYR A 125 -16.22 5.28 -14.72
CA TYR A 125 -17.62 4.84 -14.77
C TYR A 125 -18.56 5.87 -15.37
N LYS A 126 -18.40 7.15 -15.04
CA LYS A 126 -19.21 8.23 -15.65
C LYS A 126 -19.15 8.26 -17.18
N GLN A 127 -18.04 7.85 -17.76
CA GLN A 127 -17.81 7.91 -19.20
C GLN A 127 -18.22 6.61 -19.90
N THR A 128 -18.02 5.47 -19.23
CA THR A 128 -18.08 4.16 -19.89
C THR A 128 -19.11 3.20 -19.30
N GLY A 129 -19.61 3.48 -18.09
CA GLY A 129 -20.42 2.53 -17.32
C GLY A 129 -19.61 1.34 -16.77
N ALA A 130 -18.27 1.42 -16.80
CA ALA A 130 -17.37 0.34 -16.43
C ALA A 130 -16.15 0.88 -15.68
N ILE A 131 -15.36 -0.03 -15.05
CA ILE A 131 -14.03 0.25 -14.51
C ILE A 131 -13.08 -0.85 -15.01
N GLY A 132 -12.00 -0.48 -15.74
CA GLY A 132 -11.08 -1.45 -16.31
C GLY A 132 -11.78 -2.50 -17.19
N GLY A 133 -12.84 -2.11 -17.89
CA GLY A 133 -13.66 -3.01 -18.71
C GLY A 133 -14.71 -3.83 -17.94
N LEU A 134 -14.70 -3.81 -16.60
CA LEU A 134 -15.74 -4.44 -15.77
C LEU A 134 -17.00 -3.57 -15.77
N LYS A 135 -18.07 -4.04 -16.43
CA LYS A 135 -19.35 -3.33 -16.45
C LYS A 135 -19.99 -3.35 -15.06
N LEU A 136 -20.47 -2.17 -14.63
CA LEU A 136 -21.20 -2.00 -13.37
C LEU A 136 -22.69 -1.71 -13.66
N PRO A 137 -23.58 -1.90 -12.67
CA PRO A 137 -24.98 -1.53 -12.78
C PRO A 137 -25.14 -0.06 -13.22
N PRO A 138 -26.15 0.27 -14.06
CA PRO A 138 -26.43 1.65 -14.44
C PRO A 138 -27.02 2.45 -13.28
N GLY A 139 -26.82 3.76 -13.29
CA GLY A 139 -27.43 4.68 -12.33
C GLY A 139 -26.72 4.81 -10.99
N LEU A 140 -25.51 4.27 -10.85
CA LEU A 140 -24.67 4.48 -9.66
C LEU A 140 -24.25 5.95 -9.58
N VAL A 141 -24.12 6.46 -8.35
CA VAL A 141 -23.65 7.83 -8.06
C VAL A 141 -22.29 7.81 -7.38
N GLU A 142 -21.64 8.97 -7.35
CA GLU A 142 -20.34 9.13 -6.70
C GLU A 142 -20.40 8.72 -5.21
N SER A 143 -19.38 8.00 -4.75
CA SER A 143 -19.25 7.47 -3.41
C SER A 143 -20.31 6.44 -3.01
N GLN A 144 -21.10 5.94 -3.96
CA GLN A 144 -22.07 4.88 -3.68
C GLN A 144 -21.36 3.57 -3.38
N GLN A 145 -21.85 2.85 -2.37
CA GLN A 145 -21.43 1.49 -2.08
C GLN A 145 -21.83 0.56 -3.23
N LEU A 146 -20.90 -0.26 -3.69
CA LEU A 146 -21.16 -1.26 -4.70
C LEU A 146 -21.92 -2.45 -4.08
N PRO A 147 -22.77 -3.16 -4.87
CA PRO A 147 -23.49 -4.34 -4.38
C PRO A 147 -22.56 -5.43 -3.82
N GLU A 148 -21.37 -5.53 -4.41
CA GLU A 148 -20.27 -6.38 -3.94
C GLU A 148 -18.93 -5.72 -4.27
N PRO A 149 -17.87 -5.99 -3.48
CA PRO A 149 -16.54 -5.50 -3.77
C PRO A 149 -16.03 -6.05 -5.10
N VAL A 150 -15.46 -5.18 -5.93
CA VAL A 150 -14.92 -5.52 -7.24
C VAL A 150 -13.40 -5.36 -7.29
N PHE A 151 -12.71 -6.27 -7.96
CA PHE A 151 -11.28 -6.18 -8.20
C PHE A 151 -11.02 -5.42 -9.51
N THR A 152 -10.33 -4.29 -9.41
CA THR A 152 -10.07 -3.37 -10.52
C THR A 152 -8.58 -3.02 -10.54
N PRO A 153 -7.73 -3.86 -11.15
CA PRO A 153 -6.29 -3.63 -11.17
C PRO A 153 -5.93 -2.38 -11.98
N SER A 154 -4.78 -1.80 -11.71
CA SER A 154 -4.19 -0.73 -12.52
C SER A 154 -2.75 -1.05 -12.91
N THR A 155 -2.24 -0.30 -13.89
CA THR A 155 -0.81 -0.32 -14.18
C THR A 155 -0.04 0.21 -12.98
N LYS A 156 1.22 -0.21 -12.86
CA LYS A 156 2.18 0.44 -11.98
C LYS A 156 3.02 1.38 -12.83
N ALA A 157 2.57 2.63 -12.92
CA ALA A 157 3.23 3.63 -13.75
C ALA A 157 4.60 4.04 -13.17
N GLU A 158 5.48 4.55 -14.04
CA GLU A 158 6.72 5.18 -13.62
C GLU A 158 6.43 6.50 -12.87
N LEU A 159 7.39 6.95 -12.07
CA LEU A 159 7.30 8.21 -11.33
C LEU A 159 6.93 9.39 -12.26
N GLY A 160 5.80 10.03 -11.97
CA GLY A 160 5.29 11.18 -12.74
C GLY A 160 4.22 10.83 -13.79
N VAL A 161 3.86 9.57 -13.92
CA VAL A 161 2.74 9.10 -14.75
C VAL A 161 1.65 8.54 -13.82
N HIS A 162 0.40 8.84 -14.09
CA HIS A 162 -0.71 8.29 -13.31
C HIS A 162 -0.98 6.82 -13.66
N ASP A 163 -1.33 6.03 -12.65
CA ASP A 163 -1.78 4.66 -12.84
C ASP A 163 -3.10 4.64 -13.61
N GLU A 164 -3.21 3.74 -14.60
CA GLU A 164 -4.42 3.54 -15.40
C GLU A 164 -5.13 2.27 -14.98
N ASN A 165 -6.45 2.31 -14.78
CA ASN A 165 -7.23 1.10 -14.59
C ASN A 165 -7.09 0.20 -15.81
N ILE A 166 -6.85 -1.09 -15.58
CA ILE A 166 -6.72 -2.10 -16.66
C ILE A 166 -7.72 -3.22 -16.47
N SER A 167 -8.05 -3.90 -17.57
CA SER A 167 -8.90 -5.08 -17.48
C SER A 167 -8.18 -6.26 -16.82
N PHE A 168 -8.94 -7.18 -16.23
CA PHE A 168 -8.39 -8.41 -15.70
C PHE A 168 -7.69 -9.25 -16.80
N ASP A 169 -8.18 -9.21 -18.03
CA ASP A 169 -7.54 -9.89 -19.16
C ASP A 169 -6.16 -9.29 -19.46
N ARG A 170 -6.01 -7.96 -19.43
CA ARG A 170 -4.69 -7.32 -19.59
C ARG A 170 -3.75 -7.68 -18.45
N MET A 171 -4.22 -7.73 -17.21
CA MET A 171 -3.44 -8.22 -16.07
C MET A 171 -3.03 -9.68 -16.28
N THR A 172 -3.95 -10.54 -16.73
CA THR A 172 -3.70 -11.95 -17.04
C THR A 172 -2.62 -12.12 -18.12
N ALA A 173 -2.68 -11.32 -19.16
CA ALA A 173 -1.64 -11.32 -20.21
C ALA A 173 -0.25 -10.93 -19.66
N THR A 174 -0.21 -10.08 -18.63
CA THR A 174 1.05 -9.62 -18.00
C THR A 174 1.62 -10.61 -17.00
N LEU A 175 0.78 -11.23 -16.16
CA LEU A 175 1.20 -12.06 -15.03
C LEU A 175 1.10 -13.57 -15.29
N GLY A 176 0.33 -13.98 -16.28
CA GLY A 176 -0.15 -15.35 -16.45
C GLY A 176 -1.46 -15.60 -15.68
N ALA A 177 -2.25 -16.55 -16.16
CA ALA A 177 -3.61 -16.80 -15.67
C ALA A 177 -3.66 -17.21 -14.19
N ASP A 178 -2.78 -18.13 -13.78
CA ASP A 178 -2.77 -18.67 -12.41
C ASP A 178 -2.41 -17.59 -11.39
N LEU A 179 -1.36 -16.81 -11.64
CA LEU A 179 -0.94 -15.75 -10.72
C LEU A 179 -1.97 -14.62 -10.67
N ALA A 180 -2.54 -14.22 -11.82
CA ALA A 180 -3.57 -13.19 -11.86
C ALA A 180 -4.81 -13.60 -11.05
N ALA A 181 -5.27 -14.85 -11.22
CA ALA A 181 -6.40 -15.40 -10.45
C ALA A 181 -6.09 -15.44 -8.94
N GLN A 182 -4.92 -15.97 -8.57
CA GLN A 182 -4.49 -16.02 -7.17
C GLN A 182 -4.44 -14.65 -6.52
N VAL A 183 -3.84 -13.66 -7.17
CA VAL A 183 -3.72 -12.29 -6.66
C VAL A 183 -5.09 -11.64 -6.50
N ARG A 184 -6.01 -11.85 -7.46
CA ARG A 184 -7.39 -11.35 -7.36
C ARG A 184 -8.10 -11.91 -6.13
N GLU A 185 -8.07 -13.23 -5.94
CA GLU A 185 -8.74 -13.88 -4.81
C GLU A 185 -8.15 -13.47 -3.46
N ILE A 186 -6.83 -13.37 -3.37
CA ILE A 186 -6.16 -12.86 -2.16
C ILE A 186 -6.62 -11.42 -1.88
N SER A 187 -6.61 -10.54 -2.87
CA SER A 187 -6.99 -9.13 -2.71
C SER A 187 -8.44 -8.97 -2.23
N LEU A 188 -9.37 -9.70 -2.86
CA LEU A 188 -10.78 -9.71 -2.45
C LEU A 188 -10.97 -10.26 -1.03
N THR A 189 -10.22 -11.30 -0.67
CA THR A 189 -10.28 -11.89 0.67
C THR A 189 -9.74 -10.92 1.73
N LEU A 190 -8.59 -10.29 1.46
CA LEU A 190 -8.01 -9.26 2.34
C LEU A 190 -9.00 -8.11 2.58
N TYR A 191 -9.62 -7.61 1.50
CA TYR A 191 -10.61 -6.53 1.58
C TYR A 191 -11.82 -6.93 2.44
N ARG A 192 -12.43 -8.10 2.16
CA ARG A 192 -13.60 -8.56 2.91
C ARG A 192 -13.30 -8.77 4.40
N ARG A 193 -12.14 -9.31 4.73
CA ARG A 193 -11.69 -9.50 6.11
C ARG A 193 -11.43 -8.17 6.81
N ALA A 194 -10.82 -7.22 6.12
CA ALA A 194 -10.59 -5.88 6.64
C ALA A 194 -11.92 -5.14 6.87
N LEU A 195 -12.85 -5.22 5.94
CA LEU A 195 -14.19 -4.62 6.04
C LEU A 195 -14.95 -5.18 7.25
N ALA A 196 -15.01 -6.50 7.40
CA ALA A 196 -15.68 -7.17 8.53
C ALA A 196 -15.11 -6.74 9.91
N TRP A 197 -13.83 -6.35 9.97
CA TRP A 197 -13.22 -5.82 11.17
C TRP A 197 -13.52 -4.33 11.36
N ALA A 198 -13.55 -3.54 10.30
CA ALA A 198 -13.67 -2.08 10.34
C ALA A 198 -15.11 -1.59 10.55
N GLU A 199 -16.09 -2.18 9.86
CA GLU A 199 -17.50 -1.77 9.90
C GLU A 199 -18.10 -1.71 11.31
N PRO A 200 -17.93 -2.72 12.21
CA PRO A 200 -18.47 -2.64 13.57
C PRO A 200 -17.83 -1.53 14.41
N ARG A 201 -16.75 -0.91 13.91
CA ARG A 201 -16.03 0.21 14.54
C ARG A 201 -16.36 1.55 13.91
N GLY A 202 -17.34 1.59 13.00
CA GLY A 202 -17.77 2.80 12.31
C GLY A 202 -16.77 3.29 11.23
N ILE A 203 -15.86 2.43 10.75
CA ILE A 203 -14.88 2.76 9.74
C ILE A 203 -15.32 2.15 8.41
N ILE A 204 -15.46 3.00 7.40
CA ILE A 204 -15.71 2.60 6.00
C ILE A 204 -14.36 2.44 5.30
N ILE A 205 -14.14 1.29 4.67
CA ILE A 205 -13.01 1.06 3.76
C ILE A 205 -13.57 1.17 2.34
N ALA A 206 -13.21 2.22 1.62
CA ALA A 206 -13.74 2.48 0.27
C ALA A 206 -13.01 1.64 -0.80
N ASP A 207 -11.67 1.52 -0.69
CA ASP A 207 -10.79 0.74 -1.56
C ASP A 207 -9.50 0.34 -0.84
#